data_ded783099402e66d1eca8aa75b130e15
#
_entry.id   ded783099402e66d1eca8aa75b130e15
#
_cell.length_a   1.000
_cell.length_b   1.000
_cell.length_c   1.000
_cell.angle_alpha   90.00
_cell.angle_beta   90.00
_cell.angle_gamma   90.00
#
_symmetry.space_group_name_H-M   'P 1'
#
loop_
_entity.id
_entity.type
_entity.pdbx_description
1 polymer ?
#
loop_
_entity_poly.entity_id
_entity_poly.type
_entity_poly.pdbx_seq_one_letter_code
_entity_poly.pdbx_strand_id
1 'polypeptide(L)'
;MKCINCKNRNLTKIIKIGNQPISSVFHKNQQHKLKKYSLDVFKCNKCDLIQFASLAPLDDMYGTTYGYRTSLSPLMIKHMNDKYKKIIKKSFLNKNSSILDIGSNDGTFLNFFSDDKRNFQLFGVDPSAAKFRKYYKKNINLITEYFSKDNI
;
A
#
# COMPACT_ATOMS: atom_id res chain seq x y z
N MET A 1 10.05 22.16 8.02
CA MET A 1 9.34 20.88 8.10
C MET A 1 8.32 20.92 9.23
N LYS A 2 7.17 20.22 9.10
CA LYS A 2 6.14 20.09 10.16
C LYS A 2 5.78 18.61 10.30
N CYS A 3 5.37 18.21 11.49
CA CYS A 3 4.78 16.91 11.73
C CYS A 3 3.50 16.73 10.88
N ILE A 4 3.39 15.64 10.15
CA ILE A 4 2.24 15.37 9.26
C ILE A 4 0.95 15.13 10.07
N ASN A 5 1.07 14.63 11.31
CA ASN A 5 -0.06 14.41 12.22
C ASN A 5 -0.44 15.69 12.98
N CYS A 6 0.39 16.14 13.92
CA CYS A 6 0.00 17.21 14.88
C CYS A 6 0.47 18.62 14.47
N LYS A 7 1.08 18.79 13.28
CA LYS A 7 1.60 20.03 12.71
C LYS A 7 2.70 20.73 13.53
N ASN A 8 3.18 20.11 14.61
CA ASN A 8 4.30 20.63 15.41
C ASN A 8 5.55 20.81 14.56
N ARG A 9 6.34 21.86 14.84
CA ARG A 9 7.60 22.14 14.11
C ARG A 9 8.85 21.60 14.82
N ASN A 10 8.73 21.19 16.08
CA ASN A 10 9.83 20.63 16.85
C ASN A 10 9.95 19.13 16.55
N LEU A 11 10.87 18.82 15.62
CA LEU A 11 11.19 17.46 15.20
C LEU A 11 12.69 17.21 15.36
N THR A 12 13.05 16.04 15.87
CA THR A 12 14.42 15.58 16.00
C THR A 12 14.77 14.60 14.89
N LYS A 13 15.86 14.83 14.17
CA LYS A 13 16.40 13.87 13.21
C LYS A 13 16.99 12.69 13.96
N ILE A 14 16.50 11.47 13.69
CA ILE A 14 16.94 10.23 14.35
C ILE A 14 17.80 9.35 13.43
N ILE A 15 17.58 9.41 12.11
CA ILE A 15 18.39 8.66 11.13
C ILE A 15 18.71 9.58 9.94
N LYS A 16 19.96 9.59 9.52
CA LYS A 16 20.44 10.29 8.32
C LYS A 16 20.79 9.26 7.24
N ILE A 17 19.91 9.12 6.23
CA ILE A 17 20.13 8.24 5.08
C ILE A 17 20.52 9.06 3.85
N GLY A 18 20.07 10.31 3.78
CA GLY A 18 20.29 11.20 2.64
C GLY A 18 19.30 10.95 1.48
N ASN A 19 19.68 11.46 0.30
CA ASN A 19 18.82 11.40 -0.87
C ASN A 19 19.01 10.08 -1.63
N GLN A 20 17.91 9.34 -1.82
CA GLN A 20 17.88 8.05 -2.54
C GLN A 20 16.90 8.09 -3.71
N PRO A 21 17.17 7.33 -4.78
CA PRO A 21 16.21 7.13 -5.86
C PRO A 21 15.03 6.29 -5.40
N ILE A 22 13.88 6.43 -6.08
CA ILE A 22 12.72 5.57 -5.84
C ILE A 22 12.99 4.19 -6.42
N SER A 23 12.80 3.15 -5.61
CA SER A 23 13.13 1.76 -5.96
C SER A 23 12.17 1.09 -6.93
N SER A 24 10.97 1.62 -7.11
CA SER A 24 9.91 0.98 -7.92
C SER A 24 9.92 1.35 -9.40
N VAL A 25 10.85 2.20 -9.83
CA VAL A 25 10.98 2.64 -11.23
C VAL A 25 12.17 1.96 -11.88
N PHE A 26 11.90 1.11 -12.88
CA PHE A 26 12.93 0.43 -13.67
C PHE A 26 13.14 1.18 -14.98
N HIS A 27 14.33 1.74 -15.18
CA HIS A 27 14.69 2.45 -16.40
C HIS A 27 15.31 1.52 -17.42
N LYS A 28 14.93 1.67 -18.69
CA LYS A 28 15.50 0.90 -19.80
C LYS A 28 16.93 1.35 -20.17
N ASN A 29 17.31 2.59 -19.86
CA ASN A 29 18.61 3.17 -20.21
C ASN A 29 19.28 3.79 -18.98
N GLN A 30 20.61 3.61 -18.87
CA GLN A 30 21.42 4.18 -17.78
C GLN A 30 21.53 5.72 -17.79
N GLN A 31 21.13 6.38 -18.87
CA GLN A 31 21.25 7.84 -19.05
C GLN A 31 20.12 8.65 -18.38
N HIS A 32 19.05 8.03 -17.87
CA HIS A 32 18.00 8.75 -17.17
C HIS A 32 18.44 9.23 -15.80
N LYS A 33 18.42 10.55 -15.58
CA LYS A 33 18.60 11.13 -14.23
C LYS A 33 17.44 10.70 -13.34
N LEU A 34 17.74 9.85 -12.35
CA LEU A 34 16.76 9.40 -11.38
C LEU A 34 16.40 10.54 -10.43
N LYS A 35 15.12 10.77 -10.24
CA LYS A 35 14.64 11.64 -9.15
C LYS A 35 15.06 11.01 -7.81
N LYS A 36 15.61 11.83 -6.91
CA LYS A 36 16.03 11.42 -5.58
C LYS A 36 15.23 12.17 -4.52
N TYR A 37 14.86 11.47 -3.45
CA TYR A 37 14.11 12.01 -2.33
C TYR A 37 14.83 11.72 -1.02
N SER A 38 14.72 12.63 -0.05
CA SER A 38 15.34 12.45 1.25
C SER A 38 14.64 11.33 2.03
N LEU A 39 15.43 10.34 2.45
CA LEU A 39 14.99 9.28 3.37
C LEU A 39 15.45 9.56 4.82
N ASP A 40 15.86 10.79 5.13
CA ASP A 40 16.15 11.16 6.51
C ASP A 40 14.91 11.03 7.38
N VAL A 41 15.04 10.37 8.54
CA VAL A 41 13.95 10.05 9.44
C VAL A 41 13.94 11.00 10.63
N PHE A 42 12.75 11.49 10.97
CA PHE A 42 12.54 12.43 12.06
C PHE A 42 11.47 11.90 13.03
N LYS A 43 11.66 12.21 14.31
CA LYS A 43 10.67 12.00 15.37
C LYS A 43 10.05 13.34 15.76
N CYS A 44 8.73 13.39 15.88
CA CYS A 44 8.02 14.53 16.43
C CYS A 44 8.11 14.56 17.96
N ASN A 45 8.60 15.67 18.53
CA ASN A 45 8.75 15.79 19.99
C ASN A 45 7.43 16.06 20.74
N LYS A 46 6.31 16.19 20.01
CA LYS A 46 4.98 16.38 20.62
C LYS A 46 4.11 15.13 20.63
N CYS A 47 4.13 14.35 19.54
CA CYS A 47 3.23 13.19 19.38
C CYS A 47 3.97 11.90 19.04
N ASP A 48 5.30 11.87 19.14
CA ASP A 48 6.19 10.74 18.90
C ASP A 48 6.10 10.11 17.50
N LEU A 49 5.35 10.72 16.56
CA LEU A 49 5.29 10.22 15.19
C LEU A 49 6.68 10.21 14.55
N ILE A 50 7.06 9.08 13.98
CA ILE A 50 8.26 8.93 13.17
C ILE A 50 7.86 9.13 11.70
N GLN A 51 8.56 10.02 11.00
CA GLN A 51 8.26 10.39 9.61
C GLN A 51 9.53 10.69 8.81
N PHE A 52 9.44 10.61 7.49
CA PHE A 52 10.48 11.14 6.60
C PHE A 52 10.49 12.67 6.58
N ALA A 53 11.62 13.25 6.19
CA ALA A 53 11.77 14.71 6.00
C ALA A 53 10.78 15.27 4.98
N SER A 54 10.61 14.54 3.88
CA SER A 54 9.64 14.80 2.81
C SER A 54 9.13 13.49 2.26
N LEU A 55 7.91 13.49 1.76
CA LEU A 55 7.38 12.36 1.01
C LEU A 55 7.63 12.58 -0.47
N ALA A 56 8.02 11.53 -1.19
CA ALA A 56 7.98 11.54 -2.64
C ALA A 56 6.50 11.67 -3.10
N PRO A 57 6.24 12.31 -4.26
CA PRO A 57 4.89 12.32 -4.82
C PRO A 57 4.35 10.90 -4.97
N LEU A 58 3.08 10.69 -4.63
CA LEU A 58 2.45 9.37 -4.68
C LEU A 58 2.51 8.76 -6.08
N ASP A 59 2.35 9.57 -7.12
CA ASP A 59 2.44 9.12 -8.52
C ASP A 59 3.84 8.62 -8.90
N ASP A 60 4.89 9.21 -8.32
CA ASP A 60 6.26 8.73 -8.51
C ASP A 60 6.49 7.39 -7.78
N MET A 61 5.76 7.11 -6.69
CA MET A 61 5.91 5.88 -5.90
C MET A 61 4.97 4.76 -6.36
N TYR A 62 3.70 5.06 -6.63
CA TYR A 62 2.63 4.08 -6.85
C TYR A 62 1.84 4.32 -8.14
N GLY A 63 2.31 5.20 -9.03
CA GLY A 63 1.67 5.50 -10.30
C GLY A 63 1.75 4.36 -11.33
N THR A 64 1.54 4.71 -12.59
CA THR A 64 1.47 3.74 -13.71
C THR A 64 2.73 2.91 -13.92
N THR A 65 3.90 3.40 -13.48
CA THR A 65 5.20 2.73 -13.59
C THR A 65 5.50 1.78 -12.43
N TYR A 66 4.67 1.75 -11.39
CA TYR A 66 4.87 0.86 -10.25
C TYR A 66 4.85 -0.60 -10.67
N GLY A 67 6.00 -1.31 -10.51
CA GLY A 67 6.21 -2.63 -11.09
C GLY A 67 5.94 -3.81 -10.16
N TYR A 68 5.76 -3.58 -8.86
CA TYR A 68 5.55 -4.66 -7.90
C TYR A 68 4.19 -5.35 -8.08
N ARG A 69 4.19 -6.68 -7.98
CA ARG A 69 2.99 -7.51 -7.98
C ARG A 69 3.12 -8.63 -6.94
N THR A 70 2.16 -8.71 -6.04
CA THR A 70 2.18 -9.63 -4.89
C THR A 70 2.24 -11.09 -5.31
N SER A 71 1.47 -11.47 -6.34
CA SER A 71 1.39 -12.87 -6.81
C SER A 71 2.63 -13.39 -7.54
N LEU A 72 3.65 -12.56 -7.80
CA LEU A 72 4.91 -13.03 -8.37
C LEU A 72 5.77 -13.82 -7.39
N SER A 73 5.52 -13.67 -6.09
CA SER A 73 6.27 -14.35 -5.03
C SER A 73 5.42 -15.45 -4.39
N PRO A 74 5.77 -16.74 -4.54
CA PRO A 74 5.09 -17.83 -3.84
C PRO A 74 5.09 -17.65 -2.31
N LEU A 75 6.18 -17.07 -1.77
CA LEU A 75 6.29 -16.76 -0.35
C LEU A 75 5.26 -15.72 0.08
N MET A 76 5.04 -14.67 -0.74
CA MET A 76 4.02 -13.66 -0.47
C MET A 76 2.61 -14.23 -0.58
N ILE A 77 2.34 -15.07 -1.57
CA ILE A 77 1.05 -15.77 -1.69
C ILE A 77 0.77 -16.58 -0.41
N LYS A 78 1.76 -17.39 0.04
CA LYS A 78 1.65 -18.14 1.28
C LYS A 78 1.41 -17.22 2.48
N HIS A 79 2.16 -16.13 2.60
CA HIS A 79 2.00 -15.14 3.68
C HIS A 79 0.58 -14.56 3.71
N MET A 80 0.03 -14.16 2.55
CA MET A 80 -1.33 -13.63 2.45
C MET A 80 -2.38 -14.68 2.82
N ASN A 81 -2.19 -15.93 2.42
CA ASN A 81 -3.06 -17.03 2.82
C ASN A 81 -3.03 -17.28 4.33
N ASP A 82 -1.84 -17.29 4.95
CA ASP A 82 -1.70 -17.47 6.38
C ASP A 82 -2.33 -16.31 7.16
N LYS A 83 -2.21 -15.07 6.64
CA LYS A 83 -2.87 -13.88 7.18
C LYS A 83 -4.40 -13.99 7.10
N TYR A 84 -4.93 -14.37 5.94
CA TYR A 84 -6.35 -14.67 5.76
C TYR A 84 -6.85 -15.68 6.80
N LYS A 85 -6.20 -16.84 6.94
CA LYS A 85 -6.55 -17.88 7.92
C LYS A 85 -6.57 -17.37 9.35
N LYS A 86 -5.60 -16.52 9.73
CA LYS A 86 -5.55 -15.90 11.07
C LYS A 86 -6.72 -14.94 11.29
N ILE A 87 -7.06 -14.13 10.31
CA ILE A 87 -8.18 -13.17 10.40
C ILE A 87 -9.48 -13.94 10.55
N ILE A 88 -9.73 -14.94 9.70
CA ILE A 88 -10.94 -15.74 9.73
C ILE A 88 -11.15 -16.45 11.07
N LYS A 89 -10.07 -16.92 11.71
CA LYS A 89 -10.14 -17.60 13.02
C LYS A 89 -10.41 -16.66 14.18
N LYS A 90 -9.94 -15.41 14.12
CA LYS A 90 -9.96 -14.47 15.25
C LYS A 90 -11.04 -13.41 15.15
N SER A 91 -11.63 -13.22 13.98
CA SER A 91 -12.53 -12.12 13.71
C SER A 91 -13.98 -12.45 13.97
N PHE A 92 -14.76 -11.42 14.24
CA PHE A 92 -16.21 -11.47 14.37
C PHE A 92 -16.90 -11.47 12.99
N LEU A 93 -16.16 -11.83 11.93
CA LEU A 93 -16.67 -11.85 10.58
C LEU A 93 -17.78 -12.88 10.42
N ASN A 94 -18.93 -12.40 9.98
CA ASN A 94 -20.10 -13.20 9.68
C ASN A 94 -20.44 -13.10 8.18
N LYS A 95 -21.52 -13.78 7.80
CA LYS A 95 -22.05 -13.68 6.44
C LYS A 95 -22.38 -12.22 6.11
N ASN A 96 -21.97 -11.77 4.94
CA ASN A 96 -22.14 -10.41 4.41
C ASN A 96 -21.31 -9.30 5.11
N SER A 97 -20.34 -9.67 5.95
CA SER A 97 -19.36 -8.67 6.42
C SER A 97 -18.62 -8.03 5.26
N SER A 98 -18.32 -6.72 5.39
CA SER A 98 -17.53 -5.99 4.41
C SER A 98 -16.04 -6.10 4.73
N ILE A 99 -15.22 -6.36 3.72
CA ILE A 99 -13.76 -6.42 3.79
C ILE A 99 -13.19 -5.36 2.86
N LEU A 100 -12.42 -4.44 3.40
CA LEU A 100 -11.70 -3.41 2.65
C LEU A 100 -10.19 -3.68 2.71
N ASP A 101 -9.55 -3.80 1.56
CA ASP A 101 -8.09 -3.90 1.41
C ASP A 101 -7.55 -2.62 0.77
N ILE A 102 -6.82 -1.82 1.57
CA ILE A 102 -6.19 -0.58 1.12
C ILE A 102 -4.77 -0.89 0.67
N GLY A 103 -4.44 -0.59 -0.60
CA GLY A 103 -3.22 -1.03 -1.25
C GLY A 103 -3.33 -2.48 -1.74
N SER A 104 -4.47 -2.83 -2.33
CA SER A 104 -4.84 -4.21 -2.69
C SER A 104 -4.03 -4.82 -3.84
N ASN A 105 -3.19 -4.03 -4.51
CA ASN A 105 -2.23 -4.38 -5.57
C ASN A 105 -2.87 -5.22 -6.69
N ASP A 106 -2.62 -6.53 -6.75
CA ASP A 106 -3.18 -7.44 -7.75
C ASP A 106 -4.35 -8.31 -7.23
N GLY A 107 -4.90 -7.95 -6.08
CA GLY A 107 -6.04 -8.65 -5.48
C GLY A 107 -5.72 -9.98 -4.82
N THR A 108 -4.44 -10.39 -4.75
CA THR A 108 -4.03 -11.70 -4.19
C THR A 108 -4.62 -11.95 -2.81
N PHE A 109 -4.63 -10.94 -1.93
CA PHE A 109 -5.16 -11.10 -0.57
C PHE A 109 -6.70 -11.22 -0.56
N LEU A 110 -7.40 -10.32 -1.28
CA LEU A 110 -8.86 -10.35 -1.38
C LEU A 110 -9.40 -11.62 -2.04
N ASN A 111 -8.64 -12.20 -2.97
CA ASN A 111 -9.06 -13.44 -3.64
C ASN A 111 -9.25 -14.61 -2.66
N PHE A 112 -8.51 -14.65 -1.53
CA PHE A 112 -8.75 -15.65 -0.49
C PHE A 112 -10.10 -15.45 0.22
N PHE A 113 -10.53 -14.21 0.44
CA PHE A 113 -11.86 -13.91 0.98
C PHE A 113 -12.97 -14.16 -0.04
N SER A 114 -12.69 -13.99 -1.33
CA SER A 114 -13.63 -14.25 -2.41
C SER A 114 -14.03 -15.73 -2.50
N ASP A 115 -13.16 -16.64 -2.08
CA ASP A 115 -13.41 -18.08 -2.05
C ASP A 115 -14.10 -18.55 -0.76
N ASP A 116 -14.32 -17.65 0.20
CA ASP A 116 -14.94 -17.98 1.47
C ASP A 116 -16.47 -18.13 1.32
N LYS A 117 -17.03 -19.20 1.88
CA LYS A 117 -18.47 -19.51 1.83
C LYS A 117 -19.37 -18.49 2.52
N ARG A 118 -18.80 -17.56 3.30
CA ARG A 118 -19.54 -16.51 4.01
C ARG A 118 -20.00 -15.38 3.10
N ASN A 119 -19.59 -15.35 1.83
CA ASN A 119 -20.03 -14.39 0.84
C ASN A 119 -19.81 -12.93 1.29
N PHE A 120 -18.58 -12.58 1.59
CA PHE A 120 -18.17 -11.24 2.00
C PHE A 120 -18.40 -10.19 0.91
N GLN A 121 -18.72 -8.97 1.31
CA GLN A 121 -18.65 -7.81 0.42
C GLN A 121 -17.20 -7.35 0.34
N LEU A 122 -16.58 -7.43 -0.83
CA LEU A 122 -15.13 -7.21 -1.00
C LEU A 122 -14.85 -5.92 -1.75
N PHE A 123 -13.97 -5.10 -1.17
CA PHE A 123 -13.53 -3.83 -1.73
C PHE A 123 -12.00 -3.78 -1.75
N GLY A 124 -11.43 -3.51 -2.92
CA GLY A 124 -10.01 -3.27 -3.10
C GLY A 124 -9.76 -1.83 -3.56
N VAL A 125 -8.83 -1.14 -2.93
CA VAL A 125 -8.45 0.23 -3.31
C VAL A 125 -6.96 0.28 -3.58
N ASP A 126 -6.56 0.57 -4.83
CA ASP A 126 -5.15 0.69 -5.20
C ASP A 126 -5.01 1.41 -6.55
N PRO A 127 -4.26 2.51 -6.66
CA PRO A 127 -4.06 3.23 -7.92
C PRO A 127 -3.34 2.40 -8.98
N SER A 128 -2.49 1.45 -8.57
CA SER A 128 -1.77 0.57 -9.49
C SER A 128 -2.61 -0.59 -10.01
N ALA A 129 -3.76 -0.87 -9.39
CA ALA A 129 -4.56 -2.06 -9.66
C ALA A 129 -5.28 -2.06 -11.02
N ALA A 130 -5.39 -0.90 -11.68
CA ALA A 130 -5.98 -0.81 -13.02
C ALA A 130 -5.33 -1.80 -14.00
N LYS A 131 -3.99 -1.90 -13.99
CA LYS A 131 -3.21 -2.84 -14.82
C LYS A 131 -3.30 -4.29 -14.37
N PHE A 132 -3.76 -4.52 -13.14
CA PHE A 132 -3.89 -5.84 -12.53
C PHE A 132 -5.34 -6.33 -12.45
N ARG A 133 -6.31 -5.58 -12.99
CA ARG A 133 -7.76 -5.90 -12.93
C ARG A 133 -8.08 -7.34 -13.30
N LYS A 134 -7.38 -7.92 -14.27
CA LYS A 134 -7.58 -9.29 -14.73
C LYS A 134 -7.29 -10.38 -13.68
N TYR A 135 -6.60 -10.03 -12.59
CA TYR A 135 -6.28 -10.97 -11.50
C TYR A 135 -7.28 -10.93 -10.35
N TYR A 136 -8.15 -9.91 -10.32
CA TYR A 136 -9.24 -9.81 -9.36
C TYR A 136 -10.41 -10.71 -9.76
N LYS A 137 -11.00 -11.39 -8.79
CA LYS A 137 -12.24 -12.12 -8.99
C LYS A 137 -13.41 -11.18 -9.18
N LYS A 138 -14.45 -11.64 -9.91
CA LYS A 138 -15.57 -10.81 -10.37
C LYS A 138 -16.40 -10.20 -9.22
N ASN A 139 -16.42 -10.82 -8.05
CA ASN A 139 -17.16 -10.36 -6.88
C ASN A 139 -16.40 -9.35 -6.01
N ILE A 140 -15.26 -8.85 -6.49
CA ILE A 140 -14.47 -7.81 -5.80
C ILE A 140 -14.75 -6.46 -6.45
N ASN A 141 -15.23 -5.51 -5.66
CA ASN A 141 -15.39 -4.11 -6.07
C ASN A 141 -14.02 -3.45 -6.03
N LEU A 142 -13.50 -3.06 -7.19
CA LEU A 142 -12.16 -2.48 -7.32
C LEU A 142 -12.24 -0.99 -7.63
N ILE A 143 -11.64 -0.19 -6.75
CA ILE A 143 -11.41 1.26 -6.88
C ILE A 143 -9.95 1.47 -7.24
N THR A 144 -9.68 2.05 -8.42
CA THR A 144 -8.32 2.24 -8.96
C THR A 144 -7.77 3.64 -8.70
N GLU A 145 -8.01 4.13 -7.50
CA GLU A 145 -7.62 5.46 -7.03
C GLU A 145 -6.83 5.35 -5.71
N TYR A 146 -6.25 6.47 -5.29
CA TYR A 146 -5.70 6.55 -3.94
C TYR A 146 -6.83 6.53 -2.92
N PHE A 147 -6.60 5.82 -1.82
CA PHE A 147 -7.58 5.78 -0.73
C PHE A 147 -7.84 7.19 -0.19
N SER A 148 -9.10 7.58 -0.15
CA SER A 148 -9.58 8.80 0.46
C SER A 148 -10.99 8.59 1.06
N LYS A 149 -11.42 9.52 1.90
CA LYS A 149 -12.78 9.50 2.46
C LYS A 149 -13.87 9.73 1.40
N ASP A 150 -13.48 10.26 0.24
CA ASP A 150 -14.43 10.67 -0.80
C ASP A 150 -14.69 9.56 -1.83
N ASN A 151 -13.92 8.45 -1.78
CA ASN A 151 -14.05 7.33 -2.72
C ASN A 151 -14.35 5.97 -2.04
N ILE A 152 -14.84 6.02 -0.79
CA ILE A 152 -15.31 4.83 -0.03
C ILE A 152 -16.65 5.11 0.63
#